data_b119fadff338399b36ec6ee898510a3a
#
_entry.id   b119fadff338399b36ec6ee898510a3a
#
_cell.length_a   1.000
_cell.length_b   1.000
_cell.length_c   1.000
_cell.angle_alpha   90.00
_cell.angle_beta   90.00
_cell.angle_gamma   90.00
#
_symmetry.space_group_name_H-M   'P 1'
#
loop_
_entity.id
_entity.type
_entity.pdbx_description
1 polymer ?
#
loop_
_entity_poly.entity_id
_entity_poly.type
_entity_poly.pdbx_seq_one_letter_code
_entity_poly.pdbx_strand_id
1 'polypeptide(L)'
;MTRWITPIMSFTADEVWENMPGEREELGTFTAEWFDGLSEYSHPTIDYGTWDKLVLIRAEVSKTLEILRKGGKIGAGLDAEVTLLVDQTLFDQLQIVKDELRFMLITSDATLSLLDQSQESNSVTIGEEGNQHHILIQAQASEHGKCVRCWHHRPEVSSSQTHPDLCGRCIENIDGSGENRQYA
;
A
#
# COMPACT_ATOMS: atom_id res chain seq x y z
N MET A 1 -20.03 5.47 0.35
CA MET A 1 -19.81 4.01 0.31
C MET A 1 -20.89 3.26 1.05
N THR A 2 -21.17 3.55 2.32
CA THR A 2 -22.19 2.87 3.16
C THR A 2 -23.57 2.83 2.50
N ARG A 3 -24.05 3.94 1.92
CA ARG A 3 -25.33 4.02 1.19
C ARG A 3 -25.40 3.04 0.00
N TRP A 4 -24.28 2.76 -0.67
CA TRP A 4 -24.24 1.86 -1.84
C TRP A 4 -24.23 0.37 -1.47
N ILE A 5 -23.67 0.02 -0.31
CA ILE A 5 -23.68 -1.37 0.15
C ILE A 5 -24.97 -1.75 0.89
N THR A 6 -25.80 -0.77 1.27
CA THR A 6 -27.05 -1.00 2.02
C THR A 6 -27.97 -2.05 1.37
N PRO A 7 -28.22 -2.05 0.06
CA PRO A 7 -29.06 -3.07 -0.56
C PRO A 7 -28.52 -4.50 -0.49
N ILE A 8 -27.21 -4.66 -0.27
CA ILE A 8 -26.53 -5.96 -0.27
C ILE A 8 -26.26 -6.42 1.16
N MET A 9 -25.77 -5.52 2.00
CA MET A 9 -25.35 -5.79 3.39
C MET A 9 -26.14 -4.87 4.36
N SER A 10 -27.44 -5.00 4.35
CA SER A 10 -28.39 -4.08 5.01
C SER A 10 -28.05 -3.82 6.48
N PHE A 11 -27.93 -4.87 7.28
CA PHE A 11 -27.64 -4.73 8.73
C PHE A 11 -26.25 -4.19 9.01
N THR A 12 -25.24 -4.68 8.29
CA THR A 12 -23.86 -4.19 8.44
C THR A 12 -23.74 -2.72 8.03
N ALA A 13 -24.39 -2.32 6.95
CA ALA A 13 -24.40 -0.93 6.50
C ALA A 13 -25.07 0.00 7.52
N ASP A 14 -26.15 -0.44 8.13
CA ASP A 14 -26.86 0.34 9.14
C ASP A 14 -26.04 0.46 10.43
N GLU A 15 -25.42 -0.61 10.90
CA GLU A 15 -24.49 -0.60 12.03
C GLU A 15 -23.29 0.32 11.77
N VAL A 16 -22.71 0.28 10.58
CA VAL A 16 -21.65 1.23 10.17
C VAL A 16 -22.17 2.65 10.19
N TRP A 17 -23.39 2.89 9.71
CA TRP A 17 -24.00 4.23 9.69
C TRP A 17 -24.15 4.81 11.09
N GLU A 18 -24.63 4.02 12.05
CA GLU A 18 -24.78 4.44 13.44
C GLU A 18 -23.46 4.81 14.11
N ASN A 19 -22.38 4.08 13.76
CA ASN A 19 -21.04 4.25 14.36
C ASN A 19 -20.12 5.19 13.56
N MET A 20 -20.55 5.71 12.41
CA MET A 20 -19.74 6.67 11.65
C MET A 20 -19.67 8.03 12.39
N PRO A 21 -18.49 8.67 12.45
CA PRO A 21 -18.36 10.00 13.01
C PRO A 21 -19.09 11.06 12.17
N GLY A 22 -19.50 12.16 12.83
CA GLY A 22 -20.18 13.29 12.20
C GLY A 22 -21.69 13.27 12.39
N GLU A 23 -22.32 14.44 12.18
CA GLU A 23 -23.79 14.62 12.26
C GLU A 23 -24.43 14.25 10.92
N ARG A 24 -25.60 13.63 10.98
CA ARG A 24 -26.40 13.23 9.83
C ARG A 24 -27.86 13.55 10.09
N GLU A 25 -28.56 13.99 9.08
CA GLU A 25 -29.97 14.31 9.15
C GLU A 25 -30.84 13.04 9.06
N GLU A 26 -30.36 12.03 8.32
CA GLU A 26 -31.08 10.79 8.10
C GLU A 26 -30.91 9.82 9.28
N LEU A 27 -32.01 9.20 9.68
CA LEU A 27 -32.08 8.27 10.81
C LEU A 27 -31.32 6.94 10.58
N GLY A 28 -31.06 6.58 9.33
CA GLY A 28 -30.36 5.34 8.97
C GLY A 28 -30.08 5.27 7.48
N THR A 29 -29.34 4.25 7.07
CA THR A 29 -28.96 4.07 5.66
C THR A 29 -30.13 3.86 4.72
N PHE A 30 -31.26 3.31 5.22
CA PHE A 30 -32.44 3.02 4.42
C PHE A 30 -33.26 4.27 4.08
N THR A 31 -33.09 5.35 4.85
CA THR A 31 -33.76 6.63 4.61
C THR A 31 -32.88 7.63 3.89
N ALA A 32 -31.60 7.31 3.76
CA ALA A 32 -30.64 8.17 3.08
C ALA A 32 -30.70 8.01 1.55
N GLU A 33 -30.74 9.13 0.85
CA GLU A 33 -30.65 9.14 -0.61
C GLU A 33 -29.28 8.68 -1.09
N TRP A 34 -29.20 8.16 -2.31
CA TRP A 34 -27.93 7.80 -2.93
C TRP A 34 -27.05 9.03 -3.09
N PHE A 35 -25.77 8.85 -2.82
CA PHE A 35 -24.81 9.93 -2.99
C PHE A 35 -24.59 10.19 -4.49
N ASP A 36 -24.88 11.39 -4.95
CA ASP A 36 -24.77 11.86 -6.33
C ASP A 36 -23.58 12.81 -6.57
N GLY A 37 -22.88 13.19 -5.50
CA GLY A 37 -21.74 14.12 -5.54
C GLY A 37 -20.41 13.51 -6.01
N LEU A 38 -20.44 12.41 -6.79
CA LEU A 38 -19.21 11.88 -7.39
C LEU A 38 -18.79 12.74 -8.58
N SER A 39 -17.52 13.10 -8.59
CA SER A 39 -16.88 13.76 -9.72
C SER A 39 -15.64 12.97 -10.15
N GLU A 40 -15.21 13.14 -11.39
CA GLU A 40 -13.91 12.67 -11.81
C GLU A 40 -12.84 13.37 -10.96
N TYR A 41 -11.99 12.57 -10.35
CA TYR A 41 -10.87 13.06 -9.57
C TYR A 41 -9.57 12.76 -10.32
N SER A 42 -8.79 13.79 -10.61
CA SER A 42 -7.42 13.65 -11.08
C SER A 42 -6.47 14.13 -9.99
N HIS A 43 -5.56 13.26 -9.57
CA HIS A 43 -4.52 13.68 -8.64
C HIS A 43 -3.54 14.63 -9.33
N PRO A 44 -3.16 15.78 -8.73
CA PRO A 44 -2.35 16.80 -9.40
C PRO A 44 -0.93 16.34 -9.76
N THR A 45 -0.42 15.31 -9.10
CA THR A 45 0.98 14.85 -9.23
C THR A 45 1.13 13.41 -9.72
N ILE A 46 0.09 12.58 -9.60
CA ILE A 46 0.10 11.19 -10.11
C ILE A 46 -1.05 11.02 -11.09
N ASP A 47 -0.72 10.66 -12.32
CA ASP A 47 -1.70 10.34 -13.35
C ASP A 47 -2.18 8.88 -13.27
N TYR A 48 -3.26 8.58 -13.97
CA TYR A 48 -3.81 7.22 -14.04
C TYR A 48 -2.81 6.22 -14.63
N GLY A 49 -1.99 6.63 -15.60
CA GLY A 49 -0.97 5.75 -16.20
C GLY A 49 0.09 5.31 -15.20
N THR A 50 0.45 6.16 -14.25
CA THR A 50 1.35 5.78 -13.13
C THR A 50 0.67 4.80 -12.17
N TRP A 51 -0.62 4.99 -11.88
CA TRP A 51 -1.39 4.06 -11.06
C TRP A 51 -1.53 2.67 -11.73
N ASP A 52 -1.79 2.62 -13.02
CA ASP A 52 -1.85 1.35 -13.76
C ASP A 52 -0.52 0.59 -13.70
N LYS A 53 0.61 1.31 -13.82
CA LYS A 53 1.94 0.72 -13.65
C LYS A 53 2.16 0.18 -12.23
N LEU A 54 1.74 0.92 -11.20
CA LEU A 54 1.82 0.46 -9.80
C LEU A 54 1.01 -0.81 -9.57
N VAL A 55 -0.16 -0.95 -10.19
CA VAL A 55 -0.98 -2.17 -10.14
C VAL A 55 -0.24 -3.35 -10.78
N LEU A 56 0.38 -3.14 -11.95
CA LEU A 56 1.18 -4.18 -12.61
C LEU A 56 2.41 -4.58 -11.78
N ILE A 57 3.14 -3.61 -11.24
CA ILE A 57 4.29 -3.85 -10.34
C ILE A 57 3.84 -4.67 -9.13
N ARG A 58 2.74 -4.29 -8.49
CA ARG A 58 2.20 -5.01 -7.33
C ARG A 58 1.84 -6.46 -7.67
N ALA A 59 1.32 -6.72 -8.85
CA ALA A 59 1.04 -8.08 -9.30
C ALA A 59 2.32 -8.93 -9.41
N GLU A 60 3.42 -8.38 -9.95
CA GLU A 60 4.69 -9.07 -10.04
C GLU A 60 5.37 -9.26 -8.67
N VAL A 61 5.31 -8.23 -7.80
CA VAL A 61 5.77 -8.35 -6.40
C VAL A 61 5.01 -9.46 -5.68
N SER A 62 3.69 -9.54 -5.85
CA SER A 62 2.87 -10.59 -5.23
C SER A 62 3.27 -11.99 -5.67
N LYS A 63 3.66 -12.18 -6.93
CA LYS A 63 4.20 -13.47 -7.43
C LYS A 63 5.51 -13.84 -6.73
N THR A 64 6.40 -12.87 -6.59
CA THR A 64 7.70 -13.06 -5.90
C THR A 64 7.51 -13.39 -4.42
N LEU A 65 6.61 -12.67 -3.74
CA LEU A 65 6.28 -12.94 -2.33
C LEU A 65 5.64 -14.32 -2.15
N GLU A 66 4.80 -14.77 -3.10
CA GLU A 66 4.19 -16.09 -3.05
C GLU A 66 5.23 -17.22 -3.15
N ILE A 67 6.32 -17.03 -3.90
CA ILE A 67 7.45 -17.97 -3.93
C ILE A 67 8.10 -18.07 -2.55
N LEU A 68 8.35 -16.95 -1.88
CA LEU A 68 8.91 -16.94 -0.52
C LEU A 68 7.97 -17.58 0.49
N ARG A 69 6.64 -17.34 0.37
CA ARG A 69 5.63 -17.92 1.23
C ARG A 69 5.54 -19.42 1.08
N LYS A 70 5.53 -19.94 -0.15
CA LYS A 70 5.56 -21.40 -0.44
C LYS A 70 6.84 -22.05 0.06
N GLY A 71 7.96 -21.31 0.03
CA GLY A 71 9.24 -21.77 0.59
C GLY A 71 9.31 -21.69 2.12
N GLY A 72 8.26 -21.24 2.81
CA GLY A 72 8.19 -21.13 4.27
C GLY A 72 9.09 -20.03 4.85
N LYS A 73 9.55 -19.08 4.01
CA LYS A 73 10.41 -17.97 4.45
C LYS A 73 9.64 -16.80 5.05
N ILE A 74 8.38 -16.61 4.63
CA ILE A 74 7.47 -15.58 5.13
C ILE A 74 6.08 -16.20 5.34
N GLY A 75 5.29 -15.62 6.23
CA GLY A 75 3.88 -15.97 6.43
C GLY A 75 2.95 -15.05 5.63
N ALA A 76 3.28 -13.76 5.56
CA ALA A 76 2.49 -12.74 4.89
C ALA A 76 3.40 -11.73 4.16
N GLY A 77 2.84 -10.88 3.31
CA GLY A 77 3.59 -9.83 2.61
C GLY A 77 4.29 -8.86 3.57
N LEU A 78 3.64 -8.57 4.71
CA LEU A 78 4.20 -7.70 5.75
C LEU A 78 5.39 -8.30 6.51
N ASP A 79 5.72 -9.57 6.28
CA ASP A 79 6.96 -10.17 6.83
C ASP A 79 8.15 -9.94 5.88
N ALA A 80 7.94 -9.29 4.72
CA ALA A 80 8.97 -9.14 3.69
C ALA A 80 9.40 -7.69 3.48
N GLU A 81 10.64 -7.54 3.03
CA GLU A 81 11.22 -6.33 2.46
C GLU A 81 11.48 -6.54 0.98
N VAL A 82 11.22 -5.51 0.18
CA VAL A 82 11.31 -5.56 -1.28
C VAL A 82 12.26 -4.48 -1.78
N THR A 83 13.16 -4.85 -2.69
CA THR A 83 13.90 -3.91 -3.52
C THR A 83 13.35 -4.02 -4.95
N LEU A 84 12.80 -2.93 -5.44
CA LEU A 84 12.28 -2.79 -6.79
C LEU A 84 13.33 -2.08 -7.66
N LEU A 85 13.96 -2.82 -8.55
CA LEU A 85 14.90 -2.28 -9.53
C LEU A 85 14.16 -2.09 -10.85
N VAL A 86 14.22 -0.88 -11.41
CA VAL A 86 13.44 -0.49 -12.58
C VAL A 86 14.28 0.31 -13.57
N ASP A 87 13.85 0.37 -14.83
CA ASP A 87 14.46 1.26 -15.80
C ASP A 87 14.37 2.74 -15.41
N GLN A 88 15.20 3.60 -16.05
CA GLN A 88 15.28 5.02 -15.71
C GLN A 88 13.93 5.73 -15.82
N THR A 89 13.15 5.44 -16.86
CA THR A 89 11.88 6.12 -17.09
C THR A 89 10.87 5.82 -15.98
N LEU A 90 10.76 4.56 -15.60
CA LEU A 90 9.87 4.13 -14.50
C LEU A 90 10.39 4.60 -13.14
N PHE A 91 11.72 4.63 -12.96
CA PHE A 91 12.35 5.16 -11.76
C PHE A 91 11.95 6.61 -11.51
N ASP A 92 12.06 7.48 -12.54
CA ASP A 92 11.72 8.89 -12.43
C ASP A 92 10.24 9.10 -12.10
N GLN A 93 9.34 8.28 -12.69
CA GLN A 93 7.91 8.33 -12.42
C GLN A 93 7.56 7.90 -11.00
N LEU A 94 8.23 6.88 -10.46
CA LEU A 94 7.95 6.33 -9.14
C LEU A 94 8.61 7.10 -7.99
N GLN A 95 9.54 8.02 -8.27
CA GLN A 95 10.19 8.83 -7.23
C GLN A 95 9.18 9.56 -6.32
N ILE A 96 8.06 9.98 -6.88
CA ILE A 96 7.03 10.73 -6.14
C ILE A 96 6.37 9.90 -5.04
N VAL A 97 6.29 8.57 -5.23
CA VAL A 97 5.64 7.63 -4.31
C VAL A 97 6.63 6.78 -3.51
N LYS A 98 7.94 7.00 -3.66
CA LYS A 98 8.98 6.13 -3.09
C LYS A 98 8.83 5.89 -1.60
N ASP A 99 8.47 6.94 -0.84
CA ASP A 99 8.37 6.87 0.63
C ASP A 99 7.10 6.12 1.09
N GLU A 100 6.10 6.00 0.19
CA GLU A 100 4.84 5.29 0.44
C GLU A 100 4.74 3.96 -0.31
N LEU A 101 5.75 3.62 -1.12
CA LEU A 101 5.76 2.43 -1.98
C LEU A 101 5.48 1.13 -1.21
N ARG A 102 6.01 1.00 0.01
CA ARG A 102 5.74 -0.16 0.88
C ARG A 102 4.26 -0.37 1.21
N PHE A 103 3.48 0.70 1.30
CA PHE A 103 2.04 0.62 1.56
C PHE A 103 1.29 0.15 0.31
N MET A 104 1.69 0.65 -0.86
CA MET A 104 1.13 0.23 -2.14
C MET A 104 1.41 -1.24 -2.44
N LEU A 105 2.61 -1.72 -2.07
CA LEU A 105 3.04 -3.11 -2.27
C LEU A 105 2.58 -4.05 -1.12
N ILE A 106 2.13 -3.50 0.00
CA ILE A 106 1.74 -4.23 1.23
C ILE A 106 2.92 -5.07 1.75
N THR A 107 4.06 -4.41 1.94
CA THR A 107 5.29 -4.99 2.48
C THR A 107 5.81 -4.17 3.66
N SER A 108 6.71 -4.73 4.47
CA SER A 108 7.28 -3.99 5.61
C SER A 108 8.19 -2.87 5.18
N ASP A 109 8.93 -3.10 4.10
CA ASP A 109 9.74 -2.07 3.45
C ASP A 109 9.72 -2.24 1.93
N ALA A 110 9.94 -1.13 1.21
CA ALA A 110 10.08 -1.13 -0.23
C ALA A 110 11.09 -0.06 -0.66
N THR A 111 12.19 -0.49 -1.26
CA THR A 111 13.24 0.38 -1.79
C THR A 111 13.16 0.44 -3.30
N LEU A 112 13.22 1.65 -3.86
CA LEU A 112 13.27 1.88 -5.30
C LEU A 112 14.73 2.11 -5.73
N SER A 113 15.19 1.39 -6.75
CA SER A 113 16.55 1.47 -7.29
C SER A 113 16.55 1.40 -8.82
N LEU A 114 17.63 1.87 -9.43
CA LEU A 114 17.83 1.71 -10.87
C LEU A 114 18.28 0.29 -11.20
N LEU A 115 17.77 -0.22 -12.31
CA LEU A 115 18.15 -1.51 -12.87
C LEU A 115 19.45 -1.34 -13.67
N ASP A 116 20.47 -2.13 -13.31
CA ASP A 116 21.71 -2.17 -14.08
C ASP A 116 21.57 -3.03 -15.36
N GLN A 117 22.28 -2.66 -16.42
CA GLN A 117 22.30 -3.42 -17.68
C GLN A 117 22.66 -4.89 -17.51
N SER A 118 23.54 -5.19 -16.54
CA SER A 118 23.94 -6.57 -16.21
C SER A 118 22.82 -7.41 -15.61
N GLN A 119 21.77 -6.78 -15.10
CA GLN A 119 20.62 -7.40 -14.43
C GLN A 119 19.40 -7.52 -15.33
N GLU A 120 19.39 -6.87 -16.49
CA GLU A 120 18.24 -6.87 -17.43
C GLU A 120 17.82 -8.28 -17.84
N SER A 121 18.75 -9.22 -18.00
CA SER A 121 18.47 -10.60 -18.36
C SER A 121 17.56 -11.33 -17.36
N ASN A 122 17.50 -10.87 -16.11
CA ASN A 122 16.68 -11.42 -15.03
C ASN A 122 15.43 -10.57 -14.74
N SER A 123 15.24 -9.49 -15.51
CA SER A 123 14.08 -8.61 -15.34
C SER A 123 12.82 -9.19 -16.00
N VAL A 124 11.68 -8.72 -15.53
CA VAL A 124 10.36 -8.97 -16.12
C VAL A 124 9.92 -7.71 -16.85
N THR A 125 9.29 -7.87 -17.99
CA THR A 125 8.71 -6.74 -18.74
C THR A 125 7.25 -6.55 -18.30
N ILE A 126 6.89 -5.32 -17.95
CA ILE A 126 5.51 -4.90 -17.64
C ILE A 126 5.06 -3.81 -18.61
N GLY A 127 3.74 -3.66 -18.76
CA GLY A 127 3.14 -2.67 -19.66
C GLY A 127 2.79 -3.22 -21.03
N GLU A 128 2.12 -2.37 -21.83
CA GLU A 128 1.67 -2.70 -23.19
C GLU A 128 2.75 -2.40 -24.24
N GLU A 129 2.58 -2.93 -25.46
CA GLU A 129 3.49 -2.67 -26.57
C GLU A 129 3.64 -1.16 -26.83
N GLY A 130 4.87 -0.68 -26.84
CA GLY A 130 5.21 0.75 -26.98
C GLY A 130 5.32 1.52 -25.65
N ASN A 131 4.92 0.93 -24.51
CA ASN A 131 5.09 1.49 -23.17
C ASN A 131 5.53 0.41 -22.17
N GLN A 132 6.56 -0.33 -22.54
CA GLN A 132 7.10 -1.43 -21.76
C GLN A 132 8.20 -0.94 -20.82
N HIS A 133 8.23 -1.51 -19.63
CA HIS A 133 9.24 -1.25 -18.62
C HIS A 133 9.86 -2.54 -18.13
N HIS A 134 11.15 -2.50 -17.84
CA HIS A 134 11.90 -3.61 -17.25
C HIS A 134 11.96 -3.45 -15.74
N ILE A 135 11.51 -4.48 -15.01
CA ILE A 135 11.54 -4.51 -13.55
C ILE A 135 12.21 -5.78 -13.06
N LEU A 136 13.02 -5.68 -12.01
CA LEU A 136 13.56 -6.80 -11.27
C LEU A 136 13.18 -6.65 -9.80
N ILE A 137 12.56 -7.67 -9.24
CA ILE A 137 12.07 -7.68 -7.86
C ILE A 137 12.96 -8.59 -7.03
N GLN A 138 13.59 -8.02 -6.02
CA GLN A 138 14.31 -8.75 -5.00
C GLN A 138 13.50 -8.65 -3.70
N ALA A 139 13.18 -9.80 -3.12
CA ALA A 139 12.41 -9.86 -1.88
C ALA A 139 13.06 -10.82 -0.89
N GLN A 140 13.04 -10.44 0.38
CA GLN A 140 13.56 -11.22 1.49
C GLN A 140 12.65 -11.10 2.71
N ALA A 141 12.75 -12.07 3.63
CA ALA A 141 12.13 -11.92 4.93
C ALA A 141 12.80 -10.77 5.70
N SER A 142 11.99 -9.95 6.37
CA SER A 142 12.52 -8.91 7.26
C SER A 142 13.10 -9.52 8.53
N GLU A 143 14.25 -9.03 8.95
CA GLU A 143 14.90 -9.39 10.23
C GLU A 143 14.52 -8.45 11.37
N HIS A 144 13.71 -7.43 11.09
CA HIS A 144 13.30 -6.42 12.07
C HIS A 144 12.15 -6.88 12.97
N GLY A 145 11.98 -6.19 14.11
CA GLY A 145 10.89 -6.42 15.04
C GLY A 145 9.52 -6.12 14.41
N LYS A 146 8.51 -6.92 14.75
CA LYS A 146 7.13 -6.75 14.28
C LYS A 146 6.37 -5.79 15.18
N CYS A 147 5.81 -4.74 14.59
CA CYS A 147 4.90 -3.84 15.28
C CYS A 147 3.56 -4.54 15.55
N VAL A 148 3.12 -4.58 16.82
CA VAL A 148 1.87 -5.27 17.22
C VAL A 148 0.60 -4.60 16.67
N ARG A 149 0.68 -3.30 16.31
CA ARG A 149 -0.47 -2.53 15.82
C ARG A 149 -0.63 -2.63 14.30
N CYS A 150 0.43 -2.37 13.53
CA CYS A 150 0.34 -2.32 12.06
C CYS A 150 0.95 -3.55 11.36
N TRP A 151 1.62 -4.41 12.11
CA TRP A 151 2.22 -5.67 11.69
C TRP A 151 3.41 -5.54 10.73
N HIS A 152 3.85 -4.31 10.40
CA HIS A 152 5.09 -4.12 9.68
C HIS A 152 6.27 -4.48 10.56
N HIS A 153 7.29 -5.05 9.94
CA HIS A 153 8.59 -5.25 10.57
C HIS A 153 9.44 -4.00 10.36
N ARG A 154 9.86 -3.36 11.43
CA ARG A 154 10.57 -2.08 11.37
C ARG A 154 11.74 -2.03 12.34
N PRO A 155 12.87 -1.38 11.94
CA PRO A 155 14.04 -1.26 12.79
C PRO A 155 13.78 -0.45 14.08
N GLU A 156 12.79 0.45 14.07
CA GLU A 156 12.43 1.28 15.21
C GLU A 156 11.61 0.54 16.29
N VAL A 157 11.08 -0.65 16.01
CA VAL A 157 10.39 -1.47 17.04
C VAL A 157 11.40 -1.80 18.14
N SER A 158 10.98 -1.64 19.39
CA SER A 158 11.80 -1.73 20.61
C SER A 158 12.72 -0.54 20.89
N SER A 159 12.65 0.55 20.13
CA SER A 159 13.42 1.77 20.41
C SER A 159 12.77 2.71 21.44
N SER A 160 11.46 2.66 21.60
CA SER A 160 10.70 3.49 22.53
C SER A 160 10.59 2.81 23.90
N GLN A 161 10.81 3.57 24.97
CA GLN A 161 10.61 3.08 26.35
C GLN A 161 9.12 3.03 26.73
N THR A 162 8.30 3.93 26.20
CA THR A 162 6.85 4.01 26.46
C THR A 162 6.05 3.01 25.62
N HIS A 163 6.49 2.76 24.40
CA HIS A 163 5.81 1.88 23.43
C HIS A 163 6.81 0.92 22.76
N PRO A 164 7.38 -0.04 23.52
CA PRO A 164 8.44 -0.90 22.99
C PRO A 164 8.00 -1.81 21.83
N ASP A 165 6.72 -2.13 21.74
CA ASP A 165 6.16 -3.04 20.72
C ASP A 165 5.64 -2.31 19.48
N LEU A 166 5.81 -0.97 19.40
CA LEU A 166 5.30 -0.15 18.30
C LEU A 166 6.44 0.39 17.43
N CYS A 167 6.18 0.51 16.12
CA CYS A 167 7.05 1.24 15.22
C CYS A 167 6.85 2.77 15.35
N GLY A 168 7.81 3.56 14.88
CA GLY A 168 7.78 5.02 14.97
C GLY A 168 6.51 5.63 14.39
N ARG A 169 6.03 5.13 13.23
CA ARG A 169 4.77 5.57 12.63
C ARG A 169 3.57 5.35 13.56
N CYS A 170 3.48 4.21 14.20
CA CYS A 170 2.37 3.92 15.11
C CYS A 170 2.41 4.77 16.38
N ILE A 171 3.61 5.09 16.86
CA ILE A 171 3.80 6.02 17.99
C ILE A 171 3.35 7.42 17.59
N GLU A 172 3.76 7.91 16.42
CA GLU A 172 3.34 9.22 15.90
C GLU A 172 1.80 9.32 15.76
N ASN A 173 1.15 8.23 15.36
CA ASN A 173 -0.31 8.17 15.24
C ASN A 173 -1.07 8.07 16.59
N ILE A 174 -0.39 7.72 17.69
CA ILE A 174 -1.00 7.60 19.02
C ILE A 174 -0.73 8.84 19.85
N ASP A 175 0.53 9.27 19.92
CA ASP A 175 0.99 10.32 20.82
C ASP A 175 1.34 11.62 20.08
N GLY A 176 1.53 11.58 18.76
CA GLY A 176 1.92 12.71 17.94
C GLY A 176 0.77 13.36 17.18
N SER A 177 1.12 14.12 16.14
CA SER A 177 0.19 14.80 15.25
C SER A 177 -0.44 13.87 14.17
N GLY A 178 0.01 12.64 14.11
CA GLY A 178 -0.35 11.66 13.09
C GLY A 178 0.59 11.66 11.88
N GLU A 179 0.61 10.54 11.15
CA GLU A 179 1.39 10.42 9.94
C GLU A 179 0.82 11.28 8.80
N ASN A 180 1.71 11.80 7.97
CA ASN A 180 1.33 12.50 6.75
C ASN A 180 1.59 11.59 5.55
N ARG A 181 0.51 10.99 4.99
CA ARG A 181 0.53 10.23 3.75
C ARG A 181 -0.27 10.95 2.68
N GLN A 182 0.19 10.86 1.43
CA GLN A 182 -0.41 11.57 0.30
C GLN A 182 -1.02 10.61 -0.72
N TYR A 183 -0.52 9.38 -0.82
CA TYR A 183 -0.83 8.49 -1.95
C TYR A 183 -1.35 7.11 -1.52
N ALA A 184 -1.08 6.62 -0.33
CA ALA A 184 -1.45 5.27 0.12
C ALA A 184 -1.92 5.20 1.57
#